data_edc64e94c93d42b56eed51d40ddd0f5a
#
_entry.id   edc64e94c93d42b56eed51d40ddd0f5a
#
_cell.length_a   1.000
_cell.length_b   1.000
_cell.length_c   1.000
_cell.angle_alpha   90.00
_cell.angle_beta   90.00
_cell.angle_gamma   90.00
#
_symmetry.space_group_name_H-M   'P 1'
#
loop_
_entity.id
_entity.type
_entity.pdbx_description
1 polymer ?
#
loop_
_entity_poly.entity_id
_entity_poly.type
_entity_poly.pdbx_seq_one_letter_code
_entity_poly.pdbx_strand_id
1 'polypeptide(L)'
;LRSRGLGDVYKRQVFGLCIIANISGENMAKGLICGFLGILTATVGIDSVTSYIRFTDNANLLSGIQYIPVMIGLFAMSQAFETIEDIYSTDEIDASVTRLLPTKDDVKTILRVAPVTGLIGTMIGIIPGAGADIGSFVGYNTARGMSKHPELFGKGSPEAVAASEGGNNGVTGGAMIPMLTLGVPGDAVAAIMIGALTIQGLTPGPMLFKTNKVLVYTIFLGMFVANTIMVLLGFSCIRLFTKVLSVPKTILTPIIFILCVVGSYAMRSNFYDVGTMLIAGVIGWLMGKVKIPTSPAILGLILGPMAEKNFRTALLKSSGNPVVFFNTLLLVSIPFLP
;
A
#
# COMPACT_ATOMS: atom_id res chain seq x y z
N LEU A 1 35.48 -4.10 -2.72
CA LEU A 1 34.40 -4.13 -1.71
C LEU A 1 33.47 -2.91 -1.79
N ARG A 2 33.97 -1.73 -2.20
CA ARG A 2 33.18 -0.49 -2.32
C ARG A 2 32.24 -0.47 -3.54
N SER A 3 32.54 -1.20 -4.61
CA SER A 3 31.72 -1.31 -5.82
C SER A 3 30.54 -2.28 -5.68
N ARG A 4 30.68 -3.34 -4.86
CA ARG A 4 29.58 -4.31 -4.63
C ARG A 4 28.38 -3.72 -3.88
N GLY A 5 28.61 -2.84 -2.88
CA GLY A 5 27.53 -2.20 -2.13
C GLY A 5 26.68 -1.21 -2.94
N LEU A 6 27.26 -0.61 -3.98
CA LEU A 6 26.57 0.34 -4.86
C LEU A 6 25.66 -0.38 -5.87
N GLY A 7 26.13 -1.47 -6.46
CA GLY A 7 25.31 -2.30 -7.35
C GLY A 7 24.03 -2.79 -6.67
N ASP A 8 24.10 -3.13 -5.39
CA ASP A 8 22.93 -3.64 -4.64
C ASP A 8 21.87 -2.56 -4.34
N VAL A 9 22.26 -1.29 -4.20
CA VAL A 9 21.32 -0.18 -3.99
C VAL A 9 20.51 0.09 -5.28
N TYR A 10 21.15 0.03 -6.45
CA TYR A 10 20.45 0.23 -7.74
C TYR A 10 19.53 -0.92 -8.11
N LYS A 11 19.96 -2.16 -7.86
CA LYS A 11 19.15 -3.36 -8.08
C LYS A 11 17.82 -3.25 -7.36
N ARG A 12 17.83 -2.77 -6.11
CA ARG A 12 16.63 -2.61 -5.31
C ARG A 12 15.68 -1.58 -5.86
N GLN A 13 16.18 -0.54 -6.51
CA GLN A 13 15.34 0.56 -7.01
C GLN A 13 14.77 0.32 -8.39
N VAL A 14 15.55 -0.28 -9.30
CA VAL A 14 15.00 -0.81 -10.55
C VAL A 14 13.92 -1.84 -10.24
N PHE A 15 14.15 -2.70 -9.26
CA PHE A 15 13.16 -3.63 -8.77
C PHE A 15 11.92 -2.90 -8.19
N GLY A 16 12.11 -1.83 -7.39
CA GLY A 16 11.03 -0.98 -6.89
C GLY A 16 10.19 -0.35 -8.00
N LEU A 17 10.82 0.10 -9.08
CA LEU A 17 10.10 0.63 -10.26
C LEU A 17 9.37 -0.48 -11.04
N CYS A 18 9.94 -1.68 -11.13
CA CYS A 18 9.26 -2.84 -11.74
C CYS A 18 8.01 -3.25 -10.95
N ILE A 19 7.96 -2.96 -9.64
CA ILE A 19 6.78 -3.21 -8.80
C ILE A 19 5.60 -2.35 -9.24
N ILE A 20 5.83 -1.12 -9.68
CA ILE A 20 4.77 -0.25 -10.21
C ILE A 20 4.04 -0.95 -11.37
N ALA A 21 4.78 -1.70 -12.19
CA ALA A 21 4.19 -2.48 -13.28
C ALA A 21 3.29 -3.63 -12.76
N ASN A 22 3.70 -4.29 -11.67
CA ASN A 22 2.94 -5.41 -11.09
C ASN A 22 1.69 -4.97 -10.32
N ILE A 23 1.70 -3.78 -9.70
CA ILE A 23 0.54 -3.22 -8.98
C ILE A 23 -0.52 -2.65 -9.95
N SER A 24 -0.24 -2.64 -11.22
CA SER A 24 -1.08 -2.02 -12.25
C SER A 24 -2.43 -2.73 -12.50
N GLY A 25 -2.72 -3.85 -11.81
CA GLY A 25 -3.96 -4.59 -11.98
C GLY A 25 -4.14 -5.15 -13.40
N GLU A 26 -5.38 -5.16 -13.89
CA GLU A 26 -5.72 -5.75 -15.20
C GLU A 26 -5.08 -5.03 -16.40
N ASN A 27 -4.66 -3.77 -16.25
CA ASN A 27 -4.07 -3.00 -17.35
C ASN A 27 -2.72 -2.37 -16.95
N MET A 28 -1.64 -3.12 -17.26
CA MET A 28 -0.28 -2.72 -16.95
C MET A 28 0.11 -1.35 -17.54
N ALA A 29 -0.37 -1.00 -18.74
CA ALA A 29 -0.06 0.29 -19.36
C ALA A 29 -0.65 1.47 -18.55
N LYS A 30 -1.90 1.36 -18.10
CA LYS A 30 -2.55 2.39 -17.26
C LYS A 30 -1.81 2.57 -15.93
N GLY A 31 -1.42 1.48 -15.29
CA GLY A 31 -0.68 1.53 -14.04
C GLY A 31 0.72 2.12 -14.18
N LEU A 32 1.45 1.78 -15.24
CA LEU A 32 2.75 2.38 -15.53
C LEU A 32 2.63 3.89 -15.75
N ILE A 33 1.66 4.34 -16.55
CA ILE A 33 1.42 5.78 -16.77
C ILE A 33 1.16 6.48 -15.43
N CYS A 34 0.32 5.91 -14.58
CA CYS A 34 0.03 6.47 -13.26
C CYS A 34 1.26 6.49 -12.34
N GLY A 35 2.06 5.43 -12.35
CA GLY A 35 3.31 5.38 -11.61
C GLY A 35 4.29 6.46 -12.06
N PHE A 36 4.45 6.65 -13.38
CA PHE A 36 5.29 7.73 -13.91
C PHE A 36 4.75 9.12 -13.58
N LEU A 37 3.43 9.35 -13.61
CA LEU A 37 2.83 10.60 -13.15
C LEU A 37 3.10 10.84 -11.67
N GLY A 38 3.04 9.80 -10.84
CA GLY A 38 3.43 9.89 -9.44
C GLY A 38 4.90 10.28 -9.25
N ILE A 39 5.81 9.66 -10.00
CA ILE A 39 7.25 10.03 -9.99
C ILE A 39 7.44 11.48 -10.44
N LEU A 40 6.76 11.90 -11.51
CA LEU A 40 6.81 13.27 -12.00
C LEU A 40 6.30 14.26 -10.94
N THR A 41 5.20 13.96 -10.29
CA THR A 41 4.66 14.77 -9.18
C THR A 41 5.66 14.89 -8.01
N ALA A 42 6.43 13.83 -7.75
CA ALA A 42 7.47 13.80 -6.73
C ALA A 42 8.68 14.71 -7.04
N THR A 43 8.84 15.14 -8.29
CA THR A 43 9.94 16.05 -8.68
C THR A 43 9.67 17.52 -8.39
N VAL A 44 8.45 17.88 -7.99
CA VAL A 44 8.10 19.26 -7.61
C VAL A 44 8.78 19.65 -6.31
N GLY A 45 9.36 20.86 -6.26
CA GLY A 45 10.05 21.39 -5.08
C GLY A 45 11.55 21.48 -5.24
N ILE A 46 12.29 21.46 -4.14
CA ILE A 46 13.76 21.57 -4.13
C ILE A 46 14.39 20.21 -4.46
N ASP A 47 15.24 20.21 -5.48
CA ASP A 47 16.06 19.06 -5.83
C ASP A 47 17.05 18.70 -4.71
N SER A 48 16.99 17.48 -4.21
CA SER A 48 17.84 17.00 -3.12
C SER A 48 19.33 16.86 -3.47
N VAL A 49 19.71 16.94 -4.76
CA VAL A 49 21.09 16.78 -5.24
C VAL A 49 21.72 18.13 -5.58
N THR A 50 20.99 19.00 -6.29
CA THR A 50 21.51 20.28 -6.79
C THR A 50 20.96 21.49 -6.05
N SER A 51 19.98 21.30 -5.17
CA SER A 51 19.23 22.38 -4.48
C SER A 51 18.51 23.35 -5.42
N TYR A 52 18.33 22.97 -6.69
CA TYR A 52 17.59 23.77 -7.67
C TYR A 52 16.07 23.62 -7.44
N ILE A 53 15.34 24.72 -7.53
CA ILE A 53 13.86 24.72 -7.40
C ILE A 53 13.26 24.29 -8.73
N ARG A 54 12.36 23.32 -8.69
CA ARG A 54 11.72 22.71 -9.86
C ARG A 54 10.19 22.85 -9.78
N PHE A 55 9.60 23.27 -10.90
CA PHE A 55 8.15 23.31 -11.15
C PHE A 55 7.31 24.14 -10.17
N THR A 56 7.93 24.97 -9.33
CA THR A 56 7.22 25.85 -8.40
C THR A 56 8.08 27.01 -7.93
N ASP A 57 7.48 28.18 -7.82
CA ASP A 57 8.03 29.35 -7.15
C ASP A 57 7.36 29.62 -5.79
N ASN A 58 6.43 28.73 -5.39
CA ASN A 58 5.66 28.87 -4.17
C ASN A 58 6.40 28.30 -2.98
N ALA A 59 6.65 29.14 -1.96
CA ALA A 59 7.35 28.73 -0.73
C ALA A 59 6.73 27.52 -0.03
N ASN A 60 5.41 27.32 -0.12
CA ASN A 60 4.71 26.19 0.50
C ASN A 60 4.95 24.86 -0.23
N LEU A 61 5.36 24.90 -1.50
CA LEU A 61 5.65 23.73 -2.32
C LEU A 61 7.15 23.45 -2.46
N LEU A 62 8.02 24.25 -1.87
CA LEU A 62 9.47 24.05 -1.90
C LEU A 62 9.87 22.70 -1.26
N SER A 63 9.17 22.28 -0.22
CA SER A 63 9.36 20.97 0.41
C SER A 63 8.73 19.79 -0.35
N GLY A 64 8.25 20.04 -1.56
CA GLY A 64 7.58 19.06 -2.41
C GLY A 64 6.10 18.83 -2.06
N ILE A 65 5.43 18.09 -2.95
CA ILE A 65 4.06 17.63 -2.75
C ILE A 65 4.09 16.46 -1.77
N GLN A 66 3.36 16.61 -0.67
CA GLN A 66 3.34 15.60 0.39
C GLN A 66 2.47 14.40 0.00
N TYR A 67 2.98 13.20 0.19
CA TYR A 67 2.29 11.97 -0.19
C TYR A 67 1.04 11.68 0.66
N ILE A 68 0.99 12.10 1.95
CA ILE A 68 -0.16 11.84 2.84
C ILE A 68 -1.41 12.59 2.38
N PRO A 69 -1.41 13.91 2.12
CA PRO A 69 -2.55 14.60 1.53
C PRO A 69 -2.99 14.02 0.18
N VAL A 70 -2.04 13.68 -0.69
CA VAL A 70 -2.35 13.03 -1.98
C VAL A 70 -3.05 11.68 -1.77
N MET A 71 -2.57 10.89 -0.80
CA MET A 71 -3.16 9.60 -0.47
C MET A 71 -4.57 9.73 0.10
N ILE A 72 -4.78 10.66 1.05
CA ILE A 72 -6.13 10.97 1.58
C ILE A 72 -7.05 11.38 0.42
N GLY A 73 -6.55 12.19 -0.53
CA GLY A 73 -7.27 12.60 -1.72
C GLY A 73 -7.64 11.42 -2.61
N LEU A 74 -6.64 10.68 -3.09
CA LEU A 74 -6.82 9.60 -4.06
C LEU A 74 -7.67 8.44 -3.53
N PHE A 75 -7.69 8.18 -2.23
CA PHE A 75 -8.47 7.09 -1.65
C PHE A 75 -9.75 7.58 -0.95
N ALA A 76 -9.62 8.36 0.13
CA ALA A 76 -10.76 8.70 0.96
C ALA A 76 -11.67 9.76 0.31
N MET A 77 -11.09 10.83 -0.21
CA MET A 77 -11.87 11.91 -0.83
C MET A 77 -12.50 11.47 -2.15
N SER A 78 -11.78 10.70 -2.98
CA SER A 78 -12.34 10.13 -4.22
C SER A 78 -13.52 9.21 -3.94
N GLN A 79 -13.44 8.37 -2.90
CA GLN A 79 -14.54 7.52 -2.46
C GLN A 79 -15.73 8.35 -1.94
N ALA A 80 -15.47 9.47 -1.26
CA ALA A 80 -16.52 10.38 -0.84
C ALA A 80 -17.25 11.00 -2.04
N PHE A 81 -16.53 11.39 -3.10
CA PHE A 81 -17.14 11.87 -4.34
C PHE A 81 -17.98 10.80 -5.03
N GLU A 82 -17.49 9.56 -5.10
CA GLU A 82 -18.24 8.44 -5.66
C GLU A 82 -19.53 8.17 -4.86
N THR A 83 -19.44 8.22 -3.53
CA THR A 83 -20.62 8.05 -2.66
C THR A 83 -21.67 9.16 -2.83
N ILE A 84 -21.25 10.41 -3.17
CA ILE A 84 -22.18 11.51 -3.46
C ILE A 84 -23.01 11.21 -4.72
N GLU A 85 -22.42 10.59 -5.74
CA GLU A 85 -23.19 10.22 -6.94
C GLU A 85 -24.28 9.19 -6.63
N ASP A 86 -23.96 8.24 -5.74
CA ASP A 86 -24.88 7.17 -5.33
C ASP A 86 -25.69 7.50 -4.07
N ILE A 87 -25.76 8.77 -3.68
CA ILE A 87 -26.36 9.19 -2.40
C ILE A 87 -27.86 8.83 -2.29
N TYR A 88 -28.54 8.70 -3.42
CA TYR A 88 -29.94 8.32 -3.51
C TYR A 88 -30.16 6.83 -3.75
N SER A 89 -29.10 6.03 -3.91
CA SER A 89 -29.25 4.58 -3.98
C SER A 89 -29.56 4.04 -2.58
N THR A 90 -30.76 3.56 -2.40
CA THR A 90 -31.26 2.95 -1.16
C THR A 90 -30.91 1.46 -1.10
N ASP A 91 -29.64 1.13 -1.09
CA ASP A 91 -29.23 -0.19 -0.65
C ASP A 91 -29.21 -0.19 0.89
N GLU A 92 -30.35 -0.46 1.49
CA GLU A 92 -30.44 -0.75 2.92
C GLU A 92 -29.70 -2.06 3.19
N ILE A 93 -28.51 -1.95 3.74
CA ILE A 93 -27.79 -3.12 4.25
C ILE A 93 -28.46 -3.47 5.57
N ASP A 94 -29.14 -4.63 5.62
CA ASP A 94 -29.59 -5.19 6.89
C ASP A 94 -28.36 -5.58 7.72
N ALA A 95 -27.96 -4.64 8.57
CA ALA A 95 -26.79 -4.77 9.45
C ALA A 95 -27.16 -5.42 10.79
N SER A 96 -28.28 -6.16 10.88
CA SER A 96 -28.71 -6.83 12.11
C SER A 96 -27.74 -7.96 12.48
N VAL A 97 -26.96 -7.75 13.54
CA VAL A 97 -26.07 -8.78 14.10
C VAL A 97 -26.84 -9.58 15.13
N THR A 98 -27.31 -10.76 14.73
CA THR A 98 -28.04 -11.68 15.61
C THR A 98 -27.09 -12.49 16.51
N ARG A 99 -25.84 -12.72 16.07
CA ARG A 99 -24.87 -13.55 16.79
C ARG A 99 -23.46 -12.96 16.71
N LEU A 100 -22.81 -12.84 17.87
CA LEU A 100 -21.44 -12.27 17.97
C LEU A 100 -20.34 -13.31 17.93
N LEU A 101 -20.57 -14.48 18.51
CA LEU A 101 -19.55 -15.50 18.64
C LEU A 101 -19.72 -16.58 17.54
N PRO A 102 -18.62 -17.02 16.93
CA PRO A 102 -18.65 -18.11 15.95
C PRO A 102 -19.10 -19.43 16.60
N THR A 103 -19.72 -20.30 15.82
CA THR A 103 -20.05 -21.65 16.25
C THR A 103 -18.79 -22.52 16.31
N LYS A 104 -18.88 -23.68 16.95
CA LYS A 104 -17.80 -24.66 16.92
C LYS A 104 -17.45 -25.11 15.49
N ASP A 105 -18.44 -25.20 14.63
CA ASP A 105 -18.27 -25.58 13.22
C ASP A 105 -17.63 -24.44 12.42
N ASP A 106 -18.00 -23.19 12.69
CA ASP A 106 -17.32 -22.02 12.09
C ASP A 106 -15.84 -22.01 12.49
N VAL A 107 -15.55 -22.17 13.79
CA VAL A 107 -14.15 -22.21 14.28
C VAL A 107 -13.36 -23.34 13.61
N LYS A 108 -13.96 -24.53 13.48
CA LYS A 108 -13.32 -25.67 12.80
C LYS A 108 -13.03 -25.37 11.34
N THR A 109 -13.97 -24.71 10.65
CA THR A 109 -13.82 -24.30 9.25
C THR A 109 -12.72 -23.25 9.11
N ILE A 110 -12.74 -22.22 9.98
CA ILE A 110 -11.71 -21.17 10.00
C ILE A 110 -10.32 -21.76 10.23
N LEU A 111 -10.15 -22.62 11.25
CA LEU A 111 -8.87 -23.25 11.58
C LEU A 111 -8.35 -24.19 10.48
N ARG A 112 -9.23 -24.72 9.64
CA ARG A 112 -8.85 -25.54 8.49
C ARG A 112 -8.37 -24.70 7.31
N VAL A 113 -9.03 -23.58 7.04
CA VAL A 113 -8.85 -22.80 5.81
C VAL A 113 -7.86 -21.65 5.98
N ALA A 114 -7.98 -20.86 7.05
CA ALA A 114 -7.18 -19.67 7.27
C ALA A 114 -5.67 -19.90 7.33
N PRO A 115 -5.13 -20.99 7.92
CA PRO A 115 -3.69 -21.25 7.90
C PRO A 115 -3.15 -21.51 6.50
N VAL A 116 -3.92 -22.22 5.65
CA VAL A 116 -3.51 -22.53 4.28
C VAL A 116 -3.51 -21.26 3.43
N THR A 117 -4.60 -20.50 3.49
CA THR A 117 -4.73 -19.25 2.72
C THR A 117 -3.80 -18.17 3.26
N GLY A 118 -3.56 -18.13 4.57
CA GLY A 118 -2.59 -17.24 5.20
C GLY A 118 -1.15 -17.53 4.75
N LEU A 119 -0.77 -18.81 4.62
CA LEU A 119 0.54 -19.17 4.06
C LEU A 119 0.66 -18.75 2.60
N ILE A 120 -0.38 -18.97 1.79
CA ILE A 120 -0.44 -18.51 0.40
C ILE A 120 -0.33 -16.97 0.33
N GLY A 121 -1.08 -16.27 1.19
CA GLY A 121 -0.99 -14.82 1.30
C GLY A 121 0.41 -14.34 1.66
N THR A 122 1.07 -15.02 2.61
CA THR A 122 2.46 -14.71 2.98
C THR A 122 3.41 -14.87 1.79
N MET A 123 3.28 -15.95 1.02
CA MET A 123 4.10 -16.14 -0.18
C MET A 123 3.85 -15.06 -1.24
N ILE A 124 2.60 -14.65 -1.42
CA ILE A 124 2.24 -13.54 -2.32
C ILE A 124 2.81 -12.22 -1.80
N GLY A 125 2.73 -11.97 -0.50
CA GLY A 125 3.25 -10.74 0.11
C GLY A 125 4.77 -10.57 -0.02
N ILE A 126 5.54 -11.66 -0.11
CA ILE A 126 6.97 -11.61 -0.40
C ILE A 126 7.25 -11.03 -1.78
N ILE A 127 6.31 -11.19 -2.72
CA ILE A 127 6.42 -10.64 -4.06
C ILE A 127 6.03 -9.17 -4.01
N PRO A 128 6.98 -8.24 -4.20
CA PRO A 128 6.67 -6.82 -4.15
C PRO A 128 5.60 -6.45 -5.17
N GLY A 129 4.63 -5.68 -4.73
CA GLY A 129 3.58 -5.18 -5.59
C GLY A 129 2.38 -6.10 -5.80
N ALA A 130 2.39 -7.31 -5.27
CA ALA A 130 1.23 -8.19 -5.36
C ALA A 130 0.02 -7.66 -4.57
N GLY A 131 0.26 -7.04 -3.41
CA GLY A 131 -0.79 -6.43 -2.60
C GLY A 131 -1.74 -7.42 -1.92
N ALA A 132 -2.48 -6.92 -0.94
CA ALA A 132 -3.41 -7.71 -0.14
C ALA A 132 -4.60 -8.22 -0.95
N ASP A 133 -5.03 -7.45 -1.96
CA ASP A 133 -6.14 -7.82 -2.84
C ASP A 133 -5.86 -9.12 -3.59
N ILE A 134 -4.66 -9.26 -4.17
CA ILE A 134 -4.26 -10.49 -4.88
C ILE A 134 -4.22 -11.66 -3.89
N GLY A 135 -3.68 -11.45 -2.68
CA GLY A 135 -3.68 -12.46 -1.63
C GLY A 135 -5.08 -12.93 -1.24
N SER A 136 -6.01 -12.00 -1.11
CA SER A 136 -7.43 -12.30 -0.85
C SER A 136 -8.06 -13.13 -1.96
N PHE A 137 -7.90 -12.72 -3.22
CA PHE A 137 -8.47 -13.45 -4.36
C PHE A 137 -7.87 -14.83 -4.56
N VAL A 138 -6.56 -14.96 -4.43
CA VAL A 138 -5.89 -16.26 -4.57
C VAL A 138 -6.27 -17.18 -3.43
N GLY A 139 -6.32 -16.67 -2.18
CA GLY A 139 -6.79 -17.40 -1.01
C GLY A 139 -8.24 -17.90 -1.21
N TYR A 140 -9.13 -16.99 -1.63
CA TYR A 140 -10.53 -17.33 -1.94
C TYR A 140 -10.64 -18.43 -2.99
N ASN A 141 -9.96 -18.28 -4.14
CA ASN A 141 -10.04 -19.25 -5.24
C ASN A 141 -9.44 -20.61 -4.86
N THR A 142 -8.34 -20.60 -4.10
CA THR A 142 -7.73 -21.84 -3.60
C THR A 142 -8.68 -22.58 -2.67
N ALA A 143 -9.26 -21.88 -1.71
CA ALA A 143 -10.22 -22.48 -0.79
C ALA A 143 -11.47 -22.99 -1.52
N ARG A 144 -11.98 -22.24 -2.51
CA ARG A 144 -13.10 -22.69 -3.36
C ARG A 144 -12.79 -24.00 -4.07
N GLY A 145 -11.56 -24.15 -4.60
CA GLY A 145 -11.13 -25.38 -5.27
C GLY A 145 -10.97 -26.57 -4.31
N MET A 146 -10.71 -26.30 -3.02
CA MET A 146 -10.54 -27.33 -1.97
C MET A 146 -11.82 -27.61 -1.18
N SER A 147 -12.84 -26.76 -1.33
CA SER A 147 -14.09 -26.84 -0.56
C SER A 147 -14.97 -28.03 -1.01
N LYS A 148 -15.68 -28.59 -0.06
CA LYS A 148 -16.73 -29.57 -0.34
C LYS A 148 -18.02 -28.91 -0.84
N HIS A 149 -18.16 -27.58 -0.65
CA HIS A 149 -19.34 -26.81 -0.99
C HIS A 149 -18.97 -25.55 -1.79
N PRO A 150 -18.32 -25.68 -2.97
CA PRO A 150 -17.87 -24.55 -3.78
C PRO A 150 -19.02 -23.66 -4.29
N GLU A 151 -20.25 -24.19 -4.31
CA GLU A 151 -21.48 -23.47 -4.70
C GLU A 151 -21.92 -22.42 -3.69
N LEU A 152 -21.42 -22.48 -2.44
CA LEU A 152 -21.72 -21.50 -1.37
C LEU A 152 -20.79 -20.27 -1.43
N PHE A 153 -19.72 -20.35 -2.20
CA PHE A 153 -18.81 -19.22 -2.38
C PHE A 153 -19.50 -18.09 -3.15
N GLY A 154 -19.40 -16.86 -2.62
CA GLY A 154 -20.17 -15.70 -3.11
C GLY A 154 -21.59 -15.58 -2.55
N LYS A 155 -22.02 -16.51 -1.66
CA LYS A 155 -23.36 -16.52 -1.04
C LYS A 155 -23.30 -16.42 0.49
N GLY A 156 -22.30 -15.78 1.05
CA GLY A 156 -22.16 -15.59 2.49
C GLY A 156 -21.52 -16.77 3.24
N SER A 157 -20.74 -17.62 2.56
CA SER A 157 -20.04 -18.74 3.19
C SER A 157 -18.98 -18.26 4.18
N PRO A 158 -18.99 -18.69 5.46
CA PRO A 158 -17.92 -18.42 6.41
C PRO A 158 -16.55 -18.93 5.94
N GLU A 159 -16.51 -20.04 5.21
CA GLU A 159 -15.30 -20.61 4.60
C GLU A 159 -14.71 -19.65 3.58
N ALA A 160 -15.54 -19.04 2.73
CA ALA A 160 -15.12 -18.08 1.72
C ALA A 160 -14.52 -16.81 2.34
N VAL A 161 -15.18 -16.26 3.38
CA VAL A 161 -14.72 -15.09 4.11
C VAL A 161 -13.39 -15.40 4.82
N ALA A 162 -13.31 -16.52 5.55
CA ALA A 162 -12.09 -16.93 6.23
C ALA A 162 -10.91 -17.13 5.28
N ALA A 163 -11.18 -17.62 4.06
CA ALA A 163 -10.16 -17.82 3.04
C ALA A 163 -9.62 -16.49 2.49
N SER A 164 -10.51 -15.56 2.17
CA SER A 164 -10.17 -14.24 1.67
C SER A 164 -9.38 -13.45 2.71
N GLU A 165 -9.89 -13.39 3.93
CA GLU A 165 -9.26 -12.66 5.03
C GLU A 165 -7.94 -13.32 5.50
N GLY A 166 -7.87 -14.65 5.48
CA GLY A 166 -6.62 -15.38 5.75
C GLY A 166 -5.54 -15.01 4.74
N GLY A 167 -5.89 -14.96 3.45
CA GLY A 167 -5.00 -14.52 2.37
C GLY A 167 -4.55 -13.07 2.56
N ASN A 168 -5.47 -12.16 2.82
CA ASN A 168 -5.21 -10.74 3.08
C ASN A 168 -4.21 -10.55 4.25
N ASN A 169 -4.53 -11.10 5.40
CA ASN A 169 -3.67 -10.99 6.59
C ASN A 169 -2.29 -11.63 6.39
N GLY A 170 -2.23 -12.73 5.64
CA GLY A 170 -0.97 -13.37 5.28
C GLY A 170 -0.05 -12.45 4.47
N VAL A 171 -0.60 -11.69 3.52
CA VAL A 171 0.16 -10.71 2.72
C VAL A 171 0.82 -9.67 3.61
N THR A 172 0.14 -9.19 4.65
CA THR A 172 0.68 -8.18 5.56
C THR A 172 2.00 -8.63 6.17
N GLY A 173 2.06 -9.87 6.67
CA GLY A 173 3.31 -10.46 7.17
C GLY A 173 4.35 -10.68 6.07
N GLY A 174 3.92 -11.17 4.90
CA GLY A 174 4.77 -11.40 3.75
C GLY A 174 5.43 -10.13 3.22
N ALA A 175 4.67 -9.02 3.13
CA ALA A 175 5.15 -7.73 2.63
C ALA A 175 6.21 -7.08 3.55
N MET A 176 6.21 -7.41 4.84
CA MET A 176 7.26 -6.97 5.78
C MET A 176 8.64 -7.53 5.43
N ILE A 177 8.72 -8.70 4.80
CA ILE A 177 9.99 -9.33 4.45
C ILE A 177 10.78 -8.46 3.47
N PRO A 178 10.30 -8.18 2.23
CA PRO A 178 11.03 -7.31 1.31
C PRO A 178 11.15 -5.88 1.83
N MET A 179 10.16 -5.37 2.57
CA MET A 179 10.19 -4.04 3.14
C MET A 179 11.36 -3.85 4.11
N LEU A 180 11.51 -4.71 5.10
CA LEU A 180 12.57 -4.58 6.10
C LEU A 180 13.93 -5.04 5.60
N THR A 181 13.98 -6.09 4.75
CA THR A 181 15.25 -6.66 4.28
C THR A 181 15.85 -5.92 3.09
N LEU A 182 15.01 -5.46 2.17
CA LEU A 182 15.44 -4.83 0.91
C LEU A 182 15.12 -3.34 0.85
N GLY A 183 14.25 -2.83 1.74
CA GLY A 183 13.72 -1.47 1.64
C GLY A 183 12.76 -1.32 0.46
N VAL A 184 12.12 -2.40 0.04
CA VAL A 184 11.20 -2.43 -1.10
C VAL A 184 9.80 -2.71 -0.58
N PRO A 185 8.82 -1.80 -0.78
CA PRO A 185 7.47 -2.02 -0.30
C PRO A 185 6.77 -3.13 -1.07
N GLY A 186 6.05 -3.99 -0.35
CA GLY A 186 5.20 -5.01 -0.95
C GLY A 186 3.86 -4.44 -1.44
N ASP A 187 3.39 -3.38 -0.83
CA ASP A 187 2.13 -2.71 -1.11
C ASP A 187 2.18 -1.23 -0.69
N ALA A 188 1.05 -0.52 -0.82
CA ALA A 188 0.95 0.89 -0.45
C ALA A 188 1.16 1.13 1.06
N VAL A 189 0.70 0.23 1.92
CA VAL A 189 0.86 0.33 3.38
C VAL A 189 2.33 0.17 3.77
N ALA A 190 3.02 -0.82 3.20
CA ALA A 190 4.45 -1.02 3.39
C ALA A 190 5.26 0.19 2.92
N ALA A 191 4.84 0.87 1.84
CA ALA A 191 5.48 2.09 1.37
C ALA A 191 5.36 3.23 2.39
N ILE A 192 4.19 3.40 3.01
CA ILE A 192 3.98 4.38 4.08
C ILE A 192 4.86 4.06 5.30
N MET A 193 4.96 2.79 5.66
CA MET A 193 5.83 2.34 6.76
C MET A 193 7.30 2.64 6.49
N ILE A 194 7.78 2.45 5.25
CA ILE A 194 9.14 2.86 4.85
C ILE A 194 9.31 4.37 5.05
N GLY A 195 8.33 5.17 4.61
CA GLY A 195 8.33 6.62 4.82
C GLY A 195 8.45 7.00 6.29
N ALA A 196 7.65 6.39 7.15
CA ALA A 196 7.65 6.61 8.60
C ALA A 196 9.00 6.25 9.24
N LEU A 197 9.59 5.10 8.87
CA LEU A 197 10.91 4.69 9.33
C LEU A 197 11.99 5.68 8.88
N THR A 198 11.92 6.14 7.63
CA THR A 198 12.89 7.09 7.06
C THR A 198 12.84 8.46 7.75
N ILE A 199 11.65 8.97 8.11
CA ILE A 199 11.49 10.20 8.88
C ILE A 199 12.15 10.09 10.26
N GLN A 200 12.14 8.90 10.85
CA GLN A 200 12.83 8.63 12.12
C GLN A 200 14.33 8.34 11.97
N GLY A 201 14.89 8.55 10.78
CA GLY A 201 16.32 8.32 10.50
C GLY A 201 16.68 6.84 10.32
N LEU A 202 15.70 5.96 10.17
CA LEU A 202 15.89 4.52 10.01
C LEU A 202 15.78 4.14 8.54
N THR A 203 16.83 3.55 7.99
CA THR A 203 16.85 3.07 6.61
C THR A 203 16.54 1.58 6.56
N PRO A 204 15.39 1.16 6.01
CA PRO A 204 15.11 -0.25 5.76
C PRO A 204 16.19 -0.88 4.88
N GLY A 205 16.55 -2.11 5.20
CA GLY A 205 17.58 -2.85 4.48
C GLY A 205 18.34 -3.84 5.39
N PRO A 206 19.29 -4.62 4.85
CA PRO A 206 20.00 -5.66 5.61
C PRO A 206 20.76 -5.12 6.83
N MET A 207 21.19 -3.85 6.78
CA MET A 207 21.88 -3.22 7.90
C MET A 207 20.97 -2.95 9.09
N LEU A 208 19.66 -2.74 8.86
CA LEU A 208 18.67 -2.52 9.93
C LEU A 208 18.69 -3.67 10.94
N PHE A 209 18.79 -4.91 10.45
CA PHE A 209 18.86 -6.11 11.29
C PHE A 209 20.16 -6.21 12.11
N LYS A 210 21.21 -5.54 11.69
CA LYS A 210 22.52 -5.54 12.40
C LYS A 210 22.61 -4.39 13.39
N THR A 211 22.19 -3.18 12.98
CA THR A 211 22.37 -1.94 13.76
C THR A 211 21.22 -1.67 14.72
N ASN A 212 19.98 -2.06 14.35
CA ASN A 212 18.77 -1.75 15.11
C ASN A 212 17.94 -3.01 15.41
N LYS A 213 18.59 -4.07 15.91
CA LYS A 213 17.93 -5.36 16.21
C LYS A 213 16.69 -5.21 17.10
N VAL A 214 16.81 -4.41 18.17
CA VAL A 214 15.72 -4.17 19.12
C VAL A 214 14.49 -3.62 18.40
N LEU A 215 14.68 -2.64 17.52
CA LEU A 215 13.59 -2.06 16.75
C LEU A 215 12.87 -3.10 15.87
N VAL A 216 13.63 -3.93 15.17
CA VAL A 216 13.06 -4.99 14.30
C VAL A 216 12.20 -5.96 15.11
N TYR A 217 12.69 -6.42 16.26
CA TYR A 217 11.90 -7.26 17.17
C TYR A 217 10.70 -6.51 17.75
N THR A 218 10.84 -5.21 18.05
CA THR A 218 9.71 -4.39 18.50
C THR A 218 8.62 -4.28 17.44
N ILE A 219 8.99 -4.16 16.17
CA ILE A 219 8.01 -4.14 15.06
C ILE A 219 7.26 -5.49 15.01
N PHE A 220 7.96 -6.62 15.07
CA PHE A 220 7.30 -7.93 15.04
C PHE A 220 6.39 -8.19 16.24
N LEU A 221 6.85 -7.85 17.45
CA LEU A 221 6.04 -7.95 18.66
C LEU A 221 4.86 -6.99 18.61
N GLY A 222 5.09 -5.76 18.12
CA GLY A 222 4.04 -4.76 17.92
C GLY A 222 2.94 -5.24 16.98
N MET A 223 3.31 -5.89 15.87
CA MET A 223 2.34 -6.49 14.96
C MET A 223 1.53 -7.61 15.64
N PHE A 224 2.19 -8.47 16.41
CA PHE A 224 1.50 -9.53 17.14
C PHE A 224 0.50 -8.96 18.16
N VAL A 225 0.93 -7.97 18.94
CA VAL A 225 0.06 -7.27 19.90
C VAL A 225 -1.07 -6.54 19.17
N ALA A 226 -0.79 -5.83 18.08
CA ALA A 226 -1.80 -5.13 17.29
C ALA A 226 -2.87 -6.08 16.74
N ASN A 227 -2.48 -7.24 16.18
CA ASN A 227 -3.41 -8.26 15.71
C ASN A 227 -4.27 -8.81 16.86
N THR A 228 -3.67 -9.06 18.02
CA THR A 228 -4.42 -9.51 19.21
C THR A 228 -5.44 -8.48 19.66
N ILE A 229 -5.04 -7.21 19.75
CA ILE A 229 -5.92 -6.09 20.11
C ILE A 229 -7.01 -5.92 19.05
N MET A 230 -6.68 -6.04 17.77
CA MET A 230 -7.65 -5.95 16.66
C MET A 230 -8.76 -6.99 16.80
N VAL A 231 -8.44 -8.24 17.15
CA VAL A 231 -9.44 -9.29 17.40
C VAL A 231 -10.33 -8.92 18.58
N LEU A 232 -9.73 -8.48 19.70
CA LEU A 232 -10.49 -8.08 20.91
C LEU A 232 -11.40 -6.90 20.64
N LEU A 233 -10.92 -5.86 19.95
CA LEU A 233 -11.71 -4.69 19.56
C LEU A 233 -12.80 -5.08 18.54
N GLY A 234 -12.48 -5.94 17.58
CA GLY A 234 -13.46 -6.44 16.61
C GLY A 234 -14.65 -7.09 17.28
N PHE A 235 -14.42 -8.01 18.21
CA PHE A 235 -15.51 -8.63 18.98
C PHE A 235 -16.25 -7.65 19.90
N SER A 236 -15.54 -6.76 20.57
CA SER A 236 -16.13 -5.81 21.51
C SER A 236 -16.95 -4.71 20.81
N CYS A 237 -16.46 -4.23 19.67
CA CYS A 237 -17.01 -3.08 18.97
C CYS A 237 -17.86 -3.43 17.75
N ILE A 238 -18.07 -4.70 17.42
CA ILE A 238 -18.83 -5.12 16.22
C ILE A 238 -20.22 -4.48 16.14
N ARG A 239 -20.93 -4.40 17.27
CA ARG A 239 -22.25 -3.75 17.33
C ARG A 239 -22.19 -2.24 17.09
N LEU A 240 -21.09 -1.60 17.49
CA LEU A 240 -20.86 -0.18 17.23
C LEU A 240 -20.55 0.03 15.76
N PHE A 241 -19.69 -0.79 15.17
CA PHE A 241 -19.34 -0.70 13.75
C PHE A 241 -20.54 -0.95 12.83
N THR A 242 -21.39 -1.92 13.16
CA THR A 242 -22.62 -2.16 12.39
C THR A 242 -23.61 -0.99 12.48
N LYS A 243 -23.68 -0.27 13.62
CA LYS A 243 -24.44 0.98 13.71
C LYS A 243 -23.87 2.09 12.83
N VAL A 244 -22.54 2.16 12.65
CA VAL A 244 -21.93 3.12 11.73
C VAL A 244 -22.31 2.80 10.29
N LEU A 245 -22.38 1.52 9.91
CA LEU A 245 -22.81 1.10 8.57
C LEU A 245 -24.28 1.42 8.29
N SER A 246 -25.11 1.55 9.32
CA SER A 246 -26.52 1.96 9.19
C SER A 246 -26.72 3.48 9.14
N VAL A 247 -25.65 4.29 9.28
CA VAL A 247 -25.73 5.75 9.12
C VAL A 247 -25.97 6.06 7.63
N PRO A 248 -26.99 6.86 7.31
CA PRO A 248 -27.27 7.24 5.93
C PRO A 248 -26.05 7.88 5.26
N LYS A 249 -25.82 7.55 3.98
CA LYS A 249 -24.73 8.11 3.19
C LYS A 249 -24.74 9.64 3.20
N THR A 250 -25.91 10.25 3.28
CA THR A 250 -26.12 11.71 3.38
C THR A 250 -25.46 12.36 4.61
N ILE A 251 -25.31 11.61 5.71
CA ILE A 251 -24.66 12.07 6.94
C ILE A 251 -23.20 11.65 6.95
N LEU A 252 -22.91 10.41 6.51
CA LEU A 252 -21.55 9.85 6.55
C LEU A 252 -20.60 10.60 5.61
N THR A 253 -21.05 10.94 4.41
CA THR A 253 -20.21 11.60 3.40
C THR A 253 -19.67 12.97 3.84
N PRO A 254 -20.49 13.91 4.38
CA PRO A 254 -19.97 15.16 4.94
C PRO A 254 -18.97 14.96 6.07
N ILE A 255 -19.19 13.97 6.94
CA ILE A 255 -18.24 13.64 8.02
C ILE A 255 -16.90 13.20 7.45
N ILE A 256 -16.89 12.31 6.46
CA ILE A 256 -15.65 11.89 5.78
C ILE A 256 -14.94 13.10 5.16
N PHE A 257 -15.69 13.98 4.51
CA PHE A 257 -15.15 15.20 3.90
C PHE A 257 -14.44 16.09 4.92
N ILE A 258 -15.09 16.36 6.07
CA ILE A 258 -14.49 17.12 7.16
C ILE A 258 -13.24 16.44 7.69
N LEU A 259 -13.28 15.13 7.91
CA LEU A 259 -12.13 14.37 8.41
C LEU A 259 -10.94 14.38 7.42
N CYS A 260 -11.20 14.31 6.12
CA CYS A 260 -10.16 14.44 5.08
C CYS A 260 -9.50 15.84 5.11
N VAL A 261 -10.31 16.90 5.23
CA VAL A 261 -9.80 18.29 5.33
C VAL A 261 -8.97 18.46 6.59
N VAL A 262 -9.51 18.08 7.75
CA VAL A 262 -8.81 18.18 9.03
C VAL A 262 -7.54 17.33 9.04
N GLY A 263 -7.62 16.08 8.55
CA GLY A 263 -6.46 15.19 8.47
C GLY A 263 -5.33 15.74 7.60
N SER A 264 -5.67 16.28 6.43
CA SER A 264 -4.67 16.88 5.54
C SER A 264 -4.05 18.15 6.14
N TYR A 265 -4.86 19.01 6.76
CA TYR A 265 -4.36 20.21 7.43
C TYR A 265 -3.48 19.91 8.62
N ALA A 266 -3.85 18.92 9.44
CA ALA A 266 -3.14 18.56 10.67
C ALA A 266 -1.69 18.10 10.44
N MET A 267 -1.34 17.63 9.24
CA MET A 267 0.00 17.14 8.92
C MET A 267 1.09 18.20 9.05
N ARG A 268 0.84 19.39 8.51
CA ARG A 268 1.81 20.51 8.51
C ARG A 268 1.20 21.87 8.82
N SER A 269 -0.06 21.91 9.23
CA SER A 269 -0.83 23.14 9.45
C SER A 269 -0.83 24.07 8.21
N ASN A 270 -0.92 23.45 7.02
CA ASN A 270 -0.80 24.15 5.74
C ASN A 270 -2.04 23.92 4.87
N PHE A 271 -2.68 25.02 4.43
CA PHE A 271 -3.84 24.96 3.53
C PHE A 271 -3.51 24.45 2.13
N TYR A 272 -2.27 24.53 1.69
CA TYR A 272 -1.83 23.94 0.41
C TYR A 272 -1.94 22.41 0.42
N ASP A 273 -1.78 21.78 1.57
CA ASP A 273 -1.97 20.34 1.70
C ASP A 273 -3.44 19.95 1.54
N VAL A 274 -4.35 20.79 2.04
CA VAL A 274 -5.80 20.61 1.81
C VAL A 274 -6.14 20.79 0.33
N GLY A 275 -5.59 21.82 -0.33
CA GLY A 275 -5.75 22.02 -1.77
C GLY A 275 -5.22 20.82 -2.58
N THR A 276 -4.05 20.32 -2.23
CA THR A 276 -3.45 19.14 -2.85
C THR A 276 -4.32 17.91 -2.68
N MET A 277 -4.88 17.71 -1.48
CA MET A 277 -5.80 16.62 -1.17
C MET A 277 -7.08 16.71 -2.00
N LEU A 278 -7.67 17.89 -2.13
CA LEU A 278 -8.89 18.09 -2.95
C LEU A 278 -8.63 17.81 -4.43
N ILE A 279 -7.54 18.34 -4.99
CA ILE A 279 -7.13 18.07 -6.37
C ILE A 279 -6.90 16.58 -6.59
N ALA A 280 -6.16 15.92 -5.68
CA ALA A 280 -5.93 14.49 -5.73
C ALA A 280 -7.24 13.70 -5.62
N GLY A 281 -8.20 14.17 -4.81
CA GLY A 281 -9.52 13.57 -4.69
C GLY A 281 -10.32 13.58 -5.99
N VAL A 282 -10.34 14.73 -6.66
CA VAL A 282 -11.00 14.86 -7.99
C VAL A 282 -10.30 13.97 -9.01
N ILE A 283 -8.96 13.95 -9.02
CA ILE A 283 -8.19 13.08 -9.93
C ILE A 283 -8.49 11.62 -9.64
N GLY A 284 -8.50 11.19 -8.37
CA GLY A 284 -8.81 9.82 -7.97
C GLY A 284 -10.21 9.39 -8.38
N TRP A 285 -11.19 10.26 -8.21
CA TRP A 285 -12.57 10.03 -8.66
C TRP A 285 -12.65 9.86 -10.19
N LEU A 286 -12.00 10.75 -10.96
CA LEU A 286 -11.92 10.60 -12.42
C LEU A 286 -11.19 9.32 -12.84
N MET A 287 -10.11 8.95 -12.15
CA MET A 287 -9.39 7.69 -12.38
C MET A 287 -10.30 6.48 -12.15
N GLY A 288 -11.15 6.50 -11.11
CA GLY A 288 -12.14 5.46 -10.84
C GLY A 288 -13.12 5.28 -12.02
N LYS A 289 -13.62 6.38 -12.59
CA LYS A 289 -14.53 6.34 -13.76
C LYS A 289 -13.93 5.65 -14.99
N VAL A 290 -12.62 5.78 -15.21
CA VAL A 290 -11.93 5.17 -16.35
C VAL A 290 -11.18 3.88 -15.96
N LYS A 291 -11.45 3.35 -14.77
CA LYS A 291 -10.82 2.12 -14.22
C LYS A 291 -9.29 2.19 -14.28
N ILE A 292 -8.73 3.29 -13.80
CA ILE A 292 -7.30 3.49 -13.65
C ILE A 292 -6.92 3.27 -12.19
N PRO A 293 -5.97 2.39 -11.87
CA PRO A 293 -5.55 2.13 -10.49
C PRO A 293 -4.83 3.35 -9.89
N THR A 294 -5.19 3.76 -8.68
CA THR A 294 -4.60 4.90 -7.97
C THR A 294 -3.32 4.56 -7.23
N SER A 295 -3.17 3.31 -6.79
CA SER A 295 -2.02 2.84 -6.00
C SER A 295 -0.66 3.05 -6.67
N PRO A 296 -0.49 2.83 -8.00
CA PRO A 296 0.76 3.10 -8.70
C PRO A 296 1.19 4.57 -8.63
N ALA A 297 0.25 5.52 -8.67
CA ALA A 297 0.55 6.94 -8.56
C ALA A 297 1.16 7.29 -7.20
N ILE A 298 0.60 6.74 -6.12
CA ILE A 298 1.12 6.95 -4.77
C ILE A 298 2.50 6.31 -4.61
N LEU A 299 2.70 5.10 -5.11
CA LEU A 299 4.01 4.45 -5.08
C LEU A 299 5.04 5.25 -5.87
N GLY A 300 4.67 5.78 -7.04
CA GLY A 300 5.52 6.68 -7.81
C GLY A 300 5.90 7.93 -7.02
N LEU A 301 4.96 8.53 -6.31
CA LEU A 301 5.18 9.71 -5.47
C LEU A 301 6.13 9.41 -4.28
N ILE A 302 5.96 8.28 -3.62
CA ILE A 302 6.78 7.89 -2.45
C ILE A 302 8.18 7.44 -2.88
N LEU A 303 8.27 6.61 -3.91
CA LEU A 303 9.55 6.04 -4.37
C LEU A 303 10.33 6.97 -5.31
N GLY A 304 9.65 7.94 -5.93
CA GLY A 304 10.23 8.86 -6.91
C GLY A 304 11.49 9.57 -6.42
N PRO A 305 11.48 10.25 -5.26
CA PRO A 305 12.66 10.94 -4.74
C PRO A 305 13.82 9.99 -4.46
N MET A 306 13.56 8.78 -3.97
CA MET A 306 14.58 7.77 -3.71
C MET A 306 15.17 7.25 -5.03
N ALA A 307 14.31 6.96 -6.00
CA ALA A 307 14.72 6.48 -7.32
C ALA A 307 15.55 7.53 -8.05
N GLU A 308 15.12 8.80 -8.06
CA GLU A 308 15.85 9.90 -8.67
C GLU A 308 17.23 10.11 -8.03
N LYS A 309 17.28 10.25 -6.70
CA LYS A 309 18.52 10.43 -5.96
C LYS A 309 19.55 9.36 -6.29
N ASN A 310 19.12 8.12 -6.34
CA ASN A 310 20.04 7.02 -6.56
C ASN A 310 20.42 6.86 -8.03
N PHE A 311 19.47 7.08 -8.95
CA PHE A 311 19.76 7.14 -10.37
C PHE A 311 20.84 8.19 -10.68
N ARG A 312 20.68 9.41 -10.17
CA ARG A 312 21.64 10.50 -10.37
C ARG A 312 22.98 10.22 -9.68
N THR A 313 22.96 9.66 -8.47
CA THR A 313 24.18 9.26 -7.77
C THR A 313 24.95 8.20 -8.56
N ALA A 314 24.25 7.30 -9.25
CA ALA A 314 24.84 6.30 -10.13
C ALA A 314 25.55 6.92 -11.31
N LEU A 315 24.86 7.82 -12.01
CA LEU A 315 25.42 8.52 -13.16
C LEU A 315 26.65 9.33 -12.76
N LEU A 316 26.61 10.06 -11.66
CA LEU A 316 27.74 10.82 -11.16
C LEU A 316 28.96 9.93 -10.87
N LYS A 317 28.73 8.76 -10.25
CA LYS A 317 29.81 7.82 -9.92
C LYS A 317 30.38 7.07 -11.12
N SER A 318 29.57 6.89 -12.18
CA SER A 318 29.99 6.29 -13.45
C SER A 318 30.53 7.32 -14.46
N SER A 319 30.77 8.54 -14.03
CA SER A 319 31.22 9.66 -14.90
C SER A 319 30.26 9.89 -16.09
N GLY A 320 28.96 9.73 -15.83
CA GLY A 320 27.89 9.90 -16.84
C GLY A 320 27.65 8.68 -17.74
N ASN A 321 28.31 7.56 -17.52
CA ASN A 321 28.15 6.38 -18.37
C ASN A 321 26.87 5.58 -18.02
N PRO A 322 25.82 5.55 -18.87
CA PRO A 322 24.58 4.81 -18.61
C PRO A 322 24.72 3.29 -18.69
N VAL A 323 25.81 2.76 -19.24
CA VAL A 323 26.08 1.32 -19.34
C VAL A 323 26.15 0.66 -17.96
N VAL A 324 26.44 1.44 -16.91
CA VAL A 324 26.43 0.95 -15.52
C VAL A 324 25.09 0.28 -15.14
N PHE A 325 23.98 0.75 -15.67
CA PHE A 325 22.67 0.17 -15.39
C PHE A 325 22.47 -1.19 -16.06
N PHE A 326 22.96 -1.34 -17.29
CA PHE A 326 22.83 -2.59 -18.07
C PHE A 326 23.78 -3.68 -17.55
N ASN A 327 25.00 -3.34 -17.25
CA ASN A 327 25.96 -4.30 -16.66
C ASN A 327 25.50 -4.81 -15.29
N THR A 328 24.77 -4.00 -14.54
CA THR A 328 24.24 -4.38 -13.25
C THR A 328 23.00 -5.29 -13.40
N LEU A 329 22.17 -5.08 -14.43
CA LEU A 329 21.02 -5.94 -14.75
C LEU A 329 21.47 -7.36 -15.18
N LEU A 330 22.50 -7.46 -16.01
CA LEU A 330 23.09 -8.74 -16.44
C LEU A 330 23.65 -9.56 -15.28
N LEU A 331 24.21 -8.90 -14.26
CA LEU A 331 24.73 -9.58 -13.05
C LEU A 331 23.62 -10.11 -12.11
N VAL A 332 22.37 -9.63 -12.25
CA VAL A 332 21.21 -10.15 -11.48
C VAL A 332 20.66 -11.41 -12.08
N SER A 333 20.77 -11.59 -13.40
CA SER A 333 20.25 -12.79 -14.07
C SER A 333 21.16 -14.02 -13.93
N ILE A 334 22.39 -13.86 -13.51
CA ILE A 334 23.35 -14.96 -13.39
C ILE A 334 23.10 -15.94 -12.21
N PRO A 335 22.58 -15.53 -11.02
CA PRO A 335 22.31 -16.49 -9.94
C PRO A 335 21.02 -17.31 -10.09
N PHE A 336 20.22 -17.09 -11.12
CA PHE A 336 18.97 -17.83 -11.41
C PHE A 336 19.05 -18.75 -12.63
N LEU A 337 20.21 -18.94 -13.21
CA LEU A 337 20.46 -20.00 -14.19
C LEU A 337 21.00 -21.23 -13.44
N PRO A 338 20.39 -22.42 -13.65
CA PRO A 338 20.75 -23.66 -12.95
C PRO A 338 22.18 -24.11 -13.21
#